data_501b575019de0bf6cfd319ff03d8a1b2
#
_entry.id   501b575019de0bf6cfd319ff03d8a1b2
#
_cell.length_a   1.000
_cell.length_b   1.000
_cell.length_c   1.000
_cell.angle_alpha   90.00
_cell.angle_beta   90.00
_cell.angle_gamma   90.00
#
_symmetry.space_group_name_H-M   'P 1'
#
loop_
_entity.id
_entity.type
_entity.pdbx_description
1 polymer ?
#
loop_
_entity_poly.entity_id
_entity_poly.type
_entity_poly.pdbx_seq_one_letter_code
_entity_poly.pdbx_strand_id
1 'polypeptide(L)'
;MSKLLAQGGFGCIYYPGIKCNGTPTSEKFVSKIQKLNQTSENEINIGEQIQTLENHKKYFRTQVDSCPINISSIDKKLLKNCKPIDPKENIPFISMKFVYLKNPDFFKFLYDEKKDAKFKIAFTIESYLHLLRAFDMLVKKQIVQFDLKNENILYDEKQHVPLVSDFGISIDMKNLSYENMYTYFYIYVPEYYIWSFDIHLLCLLLHNNDPKINLSHIEDAALRFVSSNPCFSLFSPEFTKLYLNKCVKFGK
;
A
#
# COMPACT_ATOMS: atom_id res chain seq x y z
N MET A 1 23.56 16.03 1.37
CA MET A 1 22.34 16.76 1.81
C MET A 1 21.13 15.97 1.35
N SER A 2 20.15 15.72 2.25
CA SER A 2 18.93 15.02 1.89
C SER A 2 18.07 15.81 0.91
N LYS A 3 17.29 15.11 0.08
CA LYS A 3 16.31 15.72 -0.85
C LYS A 3 15.02 14.90 -0.81
N LEU A 4 13.89 15.53 -1.10
CA LEU A 4 12.63 14.84 -1.31
C LEU A 4 12.75 13.94 -2.54
N LEU A 5 12.50 12.64 -2.35
CA LEU A 5 12.55 11.64 -3.42
C LEU A 5 11.15 11.34 -3.98
N ALA A 6 10.18 11.17 -3.08
CA ALA A 6 8.80 10.88 -3.42
C ALA A 6 7.85 11.35 -2.30
N GLN A 7 6.57 11.50 -2.61
CA GLN A 7 5.50 11.72 -1.63
C GLN A 7 4.27 10.88 -1.97
N GLY A 8 3.61 10.36 -0.95
CA GLY A 8 2.34 9.65 -1.04
C GLY A 8 1.26 10.35 -0.22
N GLY A 9 0.10 9.72 -0.06
CA GLY A 9 -1.00 10.27 0.74
C GLY A 9 -0.67 10.42 2.23
N PHE A 10 0.22 9.59 2.76
CA PHE A 10 0.50 9.54 4.20
C PHE A 10 1.80 10.23 4.61
N GLY A 11 2.76 10.43 3.71
CA GLY A 11 4.07 10.99 4.07
C GLY A 11 5.01 11.18 2.91
N CYS A 12 6.26 11.51 3.23
CA CYS A 12 7.30 11.86 2.28
C CYS A 12 8.56 11.02 2.46
N ILE A 13 9.18 10.65 1.33
CA ILE A 13 10.41 9.84 1.28
C ILE A 13 11.59 10.75 0.93
N TYR A 14 12.63 10.70 1.75
CA TYR A 14 13.85 11.49 1.62
C TYR A 14 15.06 10.62 1.32
N TYR A 15 15.95 11.12 0.46
CA TYR A 15 17.23 10.47 0.12
C TYR A 15 18.40 11.47 0.11
N PRO A 16 19.56 11.15 0.72
CA PRO A 16 19.70 10.15 1.79
C PRO A 16 18.65 10.35 2.87
N GLY A 17 18.30 9.29 3.61
CA GLY A 17 17.27 9.38 4.65
C GLY A 17 17.63 10.40 5.73
N ILE A 18 16.67 10.78 6.55
CA ILE A 18 16.81 11.71 7.67
C ILE A 18 16.76 10.89 8.97
N LYS A 19 17.78 11.05 9.83
CA LYS A 19 17.82 10.43 11.17
C LYS A 19 16.83 11.13 12.11
N CYS A 20 16.55 10.50 13.25
CA CYS A 20 15.65 11.03 14.29
C CYS A 20 16.06 12.43 14.83
N ASN A 21 17.36 12.76 14.76
CA ASN A 21 17.89 14.09 15.14
C ASN A 21 17.87 15.11 13.97
N GLY A 22 17.21 14.80 12.86
CA GLY A 22 17.10 15.69 11.70
C GLY A 22 18.31 15.67 10.75
N THR A 23 19.40 14.95 11.04
CA THR A 23 20.59 14.89 10.17
C THR A 23 20.44 13.81 9.10
N PRO A 24 21.17 13.91 7.95
CA PRO A 24 21.14 12.88 6.92
C PRO A 24 21.69 11.52 7.39
N THR A 25 21.13 10.43 6.85
CA THR A 25 21.70 9.08 6.97
C THR A 25 22.80 8.86 5.93
N SER A 26 23.36 7.63 5.89
CA SER A 26 24.18 7.22 4.74
C SER A 26 23.31 7.03 3.48
N GLU A 27 23.96 7.08 2.31
CA GLU A 27 23.30 6.88 0.99
C GLU A 27 22.75 5.48 0.76
N LYS A 28 22.93 4.57 1.72
CA LYS A 28 22.34 3.23 1.70
C LYS A 28 20.85 3.21 2.08
N PHE A 29 20.35 4.33 2.63
CA PHE A 29 19.02 4.39 3.21
C PHE A 29 18.20 5.58 2.73
N VAL A 30 16.90 5.37 2.69
CA VAL A 30 15.88 6.42 2.63
C VAL A 30 15.13 6.46 3.96
N SER A 31 14.45 7.57 4.24
CA SER A 31 13.47 7.63 5.31
C SER A 31 12.10 8.07 4.79
N LYS A 32 11.05 7.38 5.25
CA LYS A 32 9.65 7.78 5.13
C LYS A 32 9.28 8.53 6.40
N ILE A 33 8.94 9.81 6.27
CA ILE A 33 8.46 10.64 7.39
C ILE A 33 6.98 10.84 7.21
N GLN A 34 6.21 10.52 8.24
CA GLN A 34 4.75 10.64 8.25
C GLN A 34 4.22 10.95 9.66
N LYS A 35 2.94 11.28 9.77
CA LYS A 35 2.25 11.45 11.04
C LYS A 35 2.31 10.15 11.83
N LEU A 36 2.57 10.23 13.14
CA LEU A 36 2.44 9.09 14.03
C LEU A 36 0.95 8.88 14.29
N ASN A 37 0.41 7.84 13.72
CA ASN A 37 -1.01 7.46 13.80
C ASN A 37 -1.16 5.95 13.62
N GLN A 38 -2.37 5.45 13.69
CA GLN A 38 -2.66 4.02 13.56
C GLN A 38 -2.04 3.39 12.30
N THR A 39 -2.06 4.09 11.15
CA THR A 39 -1.47 3.57 9.90
C THR A 39 0.05 3.40 10.01
N SER A 40 0.75 4.37 10.61
CA SER A 40 2.21 4.29 10.78
C SER A 40 2.61 3.24 11.82
N GLU A 41 1.86 3.12 12.89
CA GLU A 41 2.06 2.09 13.92
C GLU A 41 1.80 0.69 13.34
N ASN A 42 0.75 0.55 12.54
CA ASN A 42 0.45 -0.70 11.84
C ASN A 42 1.57 -1.08 10.85
N GLU A 43 2.10 -0.12 10.07
CA GLU A 43 3.21 -0.37 9.14
C GLU A 43 4.44 -0.91 9.87
N ILE A 44 4.74 -0.38 11.04
CA ILE A 44 5.85 -0.84 11.88
C ILE A 44 5.57 -2.24 12.43
N ASN A 45 4.42 -2.46 13.05
CA ASN A 45 4.05 -3.73 13.67
C ASN A 45 4.00 -4.88 12.66
N ILE A 46 3.39 -4.67 11.51
CA ILE A 46 3.36 -5.66 10.42
C ILE A 46 4.76 -5.89 9.86
N GLY A 47 5.53 -4.82 9.67
CA GLY A 47 6.92 -4.91 9.24
C GLY A 47 7.78 -5.75 10.17
N GLU A 48 7.67 -5.59 11.49
CA GLU A 48 8.36 -6.40 12.49
C GLU A 48 7.93 -7.87 12.43
N GLN A 49 6.65 -8.15 12.27
CA GLN A 49 6.16 -9.51 12.09
C GLN A 49 6.72 -10.17 10.82
N ILE A 50 6.79 -9.44 9.70
CA ILE A 50 7.37 -9.92 8.44
C ILE A 50 8.87 -10.18 8.60
N GLN A 51 9.60 -9.37 9.37
CA GLN A 51 11.03 -9.56 9.62
C GLN A 51 11.35 -10.85 10.38
N THR A 52 10.38 -11.47 11.05
CA THR A 52 10.55 -12.80 11.65
C THR A 52 10.53 -13.94 10.63
N LEU A 53 10.12 -13.69 9.39
CA LEU A 53 10.07 -14.70 8.33
C LEU A 53 11.46 -14.92 7.76
N GLU A 54 11.79 -16.18 7.53
CA GLU A 54 13.06 -16.54 6.90
C GLU A 54 13.16 -15.94 5.48
N ASN A 55 14.30 -15.37 5.14
CA ASN A 55 14.54 -14.74 3.85
C ASN A 55 13.58 -13.58 3.47
N HIS A 56 12.89 -12.97 4.44
CA HIS A 56 11.92 -11.89 4.19
C HIS A 56 12.45 -10.79 3.26
N LYS A 57 13.74 -10.43 3.35
CA LYS A 57 14.37 -9.39 2.52
C LYS A 57 14.37 -9.68 1.02
N LYS A 58 14.13 -10.94 0.62
CA LYS A 58 13.99 -11.31 -0.79
C LYS A 58 12.59 -11.04 -1.34
N TYR A 59 11.60 -10.87 -0.48
CA TYR A 59 10.19 -10.78 -0.84
C TYR A 59 9.53 -9.47 -0.42
N PHE A 60 10.04 -8.86 0.66
CA PHE A 60 9.38 -7.72 1.29
C PHE A 60 10.36 -6.58 1.55
N ARG A 61 9.86 -5.36 1.35
CA ARG A 61 10.56 -4.15 1.77
C ARG A 61 9.89 -3.59 3.02
N THR A 62 10.43 -3.92 4.18
CA THR A 62 10.01 -3.41 5.48
C THR A 62 11.01 -2.36 6.00
N GLN A 63 10.61 -1.57 7.01
CA GLN A 63 11.54 -0.66 7.69
C GLN A 63 12.66 -1.45 8.37
N VAL A 64 13.86 -0.89 8.42
CA VAL A 64 14.99 -1.46 9.19
C VAL A 64 15.12 -0.83 10.57
N ASP A 65 14.46 0.32 10.76
CA ASP A 65 14.48 1.09 11.99
C ASP A 65 13.40 2.15 11.96
N SER A 66 12.89 2.57 13.11
CA SER A 66 11.91 3.66 13.21
C SER A 66 12.12 4.46 14.50
N CYS A 67 11.79 5.73 14.47
CA CYS A 67 11.89 6.59 15.64
C CYS A 67 10.99 7.82 15.54
N PRO A 68 10.49 8.33 16.67
CA PRO A 68 9.87 9.64 16.72
C PRO A 68 10.82 10.71 16.17
N ILE A 69 10.30 11.65 15.41
CA ILE A 69 11.08 12.76 14.87
C ILE A 69 10.38 14.10 15.14
N ASN A 70 11.15 15.06 15.60
CA ASN A 70 10.67 16.43 15.72
C ASN A 70 10.77 17.13 14.37
N ILE A 71 9.64 17.50 13.77
CA ILE A 71 9.59 18.18 12.48
C ILE A 71 10.37 19.49 12.49
N SER A 72 10.45 20.21 13.62
CA SER A 72 11.23 21.45 13.72
C SER A 72 12.74 21.23 13.58
N SER A 73 13.24 20.00 13.76
CA SER A 73 14.65 19.65 13.55
C SER A 73 15.01 19.41 12.08
N ILE A 74 14.02 19.35 11.19
CA ILE A 74 14.22 19.14 9.76
C ILE A 74 14.32 20.49 9.06
N ASP A 75 15.25 20.58 8.09
CA ASP A 75 15.38 21.77 7.25
C ASP A 75 14.03 22.12 6.59
N LYS A 76 13.55 23.34 6.83
CA LYS A 76 12.27 23.85 6.28
C LYS A 76 12.20 23.74 4.75
N LYS A 77 13.35 23.80 4.04
CA LYS A 77 13.40 23.62 2.58
C LYS A 77 13.02 22.22 2.16
N LEU A 78 13.33 21.20 2.97
CA LEU A 78 12.94 19.80 2.70
C LEU A 78 11.43 19.59 2.91
N LEU A 79 10.86 20.25 3.90
CA LEU A 79 9.42 20.13 4.22
C LEU A 79 8.54 20.90 3.25
N LYS A 80 9.03 21.99 2.64
CA LYS A 80 8.25 22.87 1.75
C LYS A 80 7.54 22.12 0.61
N ASN A 81 8.14 21.06 0.11
CA ASN A 81 7.63 20.28 -1.03
C ASN A 81 6.90 19.00 -0.59
N CYS A 82 6.76 18.76 0.71
CA CYS A 82 6.06 17.61 1.26
C CYS A 82 4.64 18.02 1.65
N LYS A 83 3.68 17.78 0.76
CA LYS A 83 2.27 18.17 0.98
C LYS A 83 1.60 17.51 2.20
N PRO A 84 1.86 16.21 2.52
CA PRO A 84 1.20 15.55 3.66
C PRO A 84 1.67 16.03 5.03
N ILE A 85 2.77 16.78 5.10
CA ILE A 85 3.34 17.26 6.36
C ILE A 85 3.18 18.77 6.46
N ASP A 86 2.30 19.21 7.36
CA ASP A 86 2.25 20.62 7.76
C ASP A 86 3.14 20.83 8.99
N PRO A 87 4.24 21.62 8.88
CA PRO A 87 5.12 21.89 10.03
C PRO A 87 4.45 22.67 11.17
N LYS A 88 3.28 23.24 10.95
CA LYS A 88 2.51 23.98 11.95
C LYS A 88 1.60 23.07 12.78
N GLU A 89 1.32 21.85 12.32
CA GLU A 89 0.54 20.90 13.09
C GLU A 89 1.30 20.46 14.35
N ASN A 90 0.65 20.57 15.49
CA ASN A 90 1.19 20.10 16.78
C ASN A 90 0.82 18.63 17.02
N ILE A 91 1.31 17.75 16.13
CA ILE A 91 1.11 16.32 16.20
C ILE A 91 2.46 15.60 16.15
N PRO A 92 2.57 14.39 16.71
CA PRO A 92 3.78 13.62 16.63
C PRO A 92 4.02 13.08 15.21
N PHE A 93 5.30 13.00 14.84
CA PHE A 93 5.75 12.42 13.58
C PHE A 93 6.73 11.28 13.84
N ILE A 94 6.80 10.37 12.87
CA ILE A 94 7.71 9.23 12.89
C ILE A 94 8.55 9.19 11.61
N SER A 95 9.82 8.83 11.78
CA SER A 95 10.73 8.54 10.68
C SER A 95 10.97 7.04 10.64
N MET A 96 10.65 6.40 9.53
CA MET A 96 10.95 5.00 9.26
C MET A 96 12.07 4.91 8.23
N LYS A 97 13.11 4.15 8.55
CA LYS A 97 14.29 3.96 7.71
C LYS A 97 14.14 2.70 6.87
N PHE A 98 14.37 2.82 5.56
CA PHE A 98 14.35 1.71 4.61
C PHE A 98 15.65 1.64 3.81
N VAL A 99 16.00 0.46 3.33
CA VAL A 99 17.11 0.31 2.37
C VAL A 99 16.75 1.06 1.09
N TYR A 100 17.69 1.83 0.56
CA TYR A 100 17.52 2.52 -0.71
C TYR A 100 17.52 1.53 -1.88
N LEU A 101 16.49 1.58 -2.69
CA LEU A 101 16.43 0.88 -3.98
C LEU A 101 16.61 1.91 -5.10
N LYS A 102 17.55 1.62 -6.00
CA LYS A 102 17.75 2.43 -7.20
C LYS A 102 16.70 1.99 -8.24
N ASN A 103 16.03 2.96 -8.88
CA ASN A 103 15.00 2.69 -9.90
C ASN A 103 13.95 1.64 -9.45
N PRO A 104 13.22 1.87 -8.34
CA PRO A 104 12.37 0.86 -7.72
C PRO A 104 11.05 0.61 -8.46
N ASP A 105 10.78 1.26 -9.58
CA ASP A 105 9.56 1.10 -10.35
C ASP A 105 9.61 -0.20 -11.15
N PHE A 106 8.90 -1.23 -10.64
CA PHE A 106 8.83 -2.56 -11.25
C PHE A 106 8.18 -2.52 -12.64
N PHE A 107 7.10 -1.79 -12.80
CA PHE A 107 6.35 -1.75 -14.06
C PHE A 107 7.09 -0.96 -15.12
N LYS A 108 7.77 0.12 -14.76
CA LYS A 108 8.66 0.83 -15.67
C LYS A 108 9.78 -0.06 -16.20
N PHE A 109 10.33 -0.92 -15.34
CA PHE A 109 11.33 -1.90 -15.75
C PHE A 109 10.74 -2.97 -16.69
N LEU A 110 9.55 -3.47 -16.38
CA LEU A 110 8.86 -4.50 -17.17
C LEU A 110 8.46 -3.97 -18.57
N TYR A 111 7.97 -2.74 -18.64
CA TYR A 111 7.52 -2.11 -19.89
C TYR A 111 8.62 -1.38 -20.65
N ASP A 112 9.90 -1.50 -20.25
CA ASP A 112 11.01 -0.91 -20.97
C ASP A 112 11.04 -1.43 -22.42
N GLU A 113 10.89 -0.52 -23.39
CA GLU A 113 10.84 -0.84 -24.84
C GLU A 113 12.14 -1.48 -25.35
N LYS A 114 13.26 -1.25 -24.67
CA LYS A 114 14.57 -1.84 -25.01
C LYS A 114 14.65 -3.33 -24.76
N LYS A 115 13.69 -3.90 -24.02
CA LYS A 115 13.65 -5.32 -23.72
C LYS A 115 12.81 -6.08 -24.73
N ASP A 116 13.32 -7.21 -25.23
CA ASP A 116 12.60 -8.04 -26.18
C ASP A 116 11.40 -8.76 -25.53
N ALA A 117 10.46 -9.21 -26.36
CA ALA A 117 9.22 -9.84 -25.90
C ALA A 117 9.47 -11.14 -25.12
N LYS A 118 10.47 -11.95 -25.50
CA LYS A 118 10.81 -13.20 -24.83
C LYS A 118 11.29 -12.93 -23.40
N PHE A 119 12.16 -11.93 -23.25
CA PHE A 119 12.60 -11.47 -21.92
C PHE A 119 11.42 -11.02 -21.07
N LYS A 120 10.53 -10.16 -21.60
CA LYS A 120 9.37 -9.65 -20.88
C LYS A 120 8.45 -10.78 -20.40
N ILE A 121 8.16 -11.76 -21.26
CA ILE A 121 7.32 -12.91 -20.89
C ILE A 121 7.97 -13.73 -19.79
N ALA A 122 9.23 -14.13 -19.95
CA ALA A 122 9.96 -14.92 -18.95
C ALA A 122 10.02 -14.18 -17.62
N PHE A 123 10.42 -12.91 -17.63
CA PHE A 123 10.51 -12.09 -16.44
C PHE A 123 9.15 -11.90 -15.74
N THR A 124 8.06 -11.75 -16.50
CA THR A 124 6.71 -11.66 -15.94
C THR A 124 6.32 -12.94 -15.20
N ILE A 125 6.58 -14.10 -15.83
CA ILE A 125 6.26 -15.41 -15.22
C ILE A 125 7.08 -15.61 -13.93
N GLU A 126 8.39 -15.35 -13.98
CA GLU A 126 9.28 -15.49 -12.82
C GLU A 126 8.87 -14.54 -11.68
N SER A 127 8.57 -13.29 -12.03
CA SER A 127 8.11 -12.28 -11.07
C SER A 127 6.78 -12.66 -10.43
N TYR A 128 5.85 -13.17 -11.22
CA TYR A 128 4.55 -13.65 -10.71
C TYR A 128 4.72 -14.81 -9.73
N LEU A 129 5.54 -15.81 -10.08
CA LEU A 129 5.87 -16.93 -9.19
C LEU A 129 6.56 -16.46 -7.90
N HIS A 130 7.42 -15.46 -8.00
CA HIS A 130 8.07 -14.86 -6.84
C HIS A 130 7.07 -14.16 -5.93
N LEU A 131 6.15 -13.36 -6.48
CA LEU A 131 5.07 -12.71 -5.72
C LEU A 131 4.11 -13.72 -5.10
N LEU A 132 3.76 -14.82 -5.78
CA LEU A 132 2.95 -15.89 -5.19
C LEU A 132 3.61 -16.49 -3.94
N ARG A 133 4.93 -16.67 -3.95
CA ARG A 133 5.68 -17.13 -2.76
C ARG A 133 5.64 -16.09 -1.64
N ALA A 134 5.77 -14.80 -1.98
CA ALA A 134 5.63 -13.73 -0.99
C ALA A 134 4.24 -13.77 -0.33
N PHE A 135 3.17 -13.91 -1.11
CA PHE A 135 1.80 -14.00 -0.57
C PHE A 135 1.55 -15.28 0.22
N ASP A 136 2.10 -16.44 -0.19
CA ASP A 136 2.04 -17.66 0.61
C ASP A 136 2.68 -17.47 1.99
N MET A 137 3.80 -16.74 2.08
CA MET A 137 4.43 -16.39 3.35
C MET A 137 3.53 -15.49 4.22
N LEU A 138 2.87 -14.49 3.63
CA LEU A 138 1.93 -13.63 4.35
C LEU A 138 0.71 -14.41 4.84
N VAL A 139 0.13 -15.27 4.00
CA VAL A 139 -1.01 -16.12 4.36
C VAL A 139 -0.66 -17.03 5.55
N LYS A 140 0.49 -17.69 5.52
CA LYS A 140 0.98 -18.52 6.64
C LYS A 140 1.19 -17.72 7.92
N LYS A 141 1.53 -16.44 7.80
CA LYS A 141 1.67 -15.52 8.93
C LYS A 141 0.33 -14.90 9.36
N GLN A 142 -0.75 -15.17 8.60
CA GLN A 142 -2.07 -14.57 8.76
C GLN A 142 -2.09 -13.04 8.59
N ILE A 143 -1.29 -12.53 7.64
CA ILE A 143 -1.24 -11.12 7.27
C ILE A 143 -1.87 -10.94 5.89
N VAL A 144 -2.79 -9.98 5.76
CA VAL A 144 -3.35 -9.54 4.47
C VAL A 144 -2.72 -8.21 4.08
N GLN A 145 -2.06 -8.15 2.92
CA GLN A 145 -1.59 -6.89 2.33
C GLN A 145 -2.79 -6.20 1.66
N PHE A 146 -3.43 -5.29 2.34
CA PHE A 146 -4.74 -4.75 1.97
C PHE A 146 -4.67 -3.58 0.97
N ASP A 147 -3.48 -3.20 0.51
CA ASP A 147 -3.20 -2.13 -0.47
C ASP A 147 -2.30 -2.60 -1.61
N LEU A 148 -2.61 -3.77 -2.21
CA LEU A 148 -1.78 -4.32 -3.28
C LEU A 148 -2.05 -3.60 -4.61
N LYS A 149 -1.19 -2.67 -4.95
CA LYS A 149 -1.20 -1.90 -6.20
C LYS A 149 0.19 -1.76 -6.79
N ASN A 150 0.27 -1.25 -8.02
CA ASN A 150 1.53 -1.12 -8.76
C ASN A 150 2.61 -0.38 -7.96
N GLU A 151 2.23 0.71 -7.27
CA GLU A 151 3.14 1.56 -6.49
C GLU A 151 3.72 0.83 -5.27
N ASN A 152 3.07 -0.24 -4.83
CA ASN A 152 3.47 -1.04 -3.68
C ASN A 152 4.23 -2.33 -4.07
N ILE A 153 4.47 -2.54 -5.37
CA ILE A 153 5.39 -3.55 -5.88
C ILE A 153 6.65 -2.86 -6.38
N LEU A 154 7.72 -2.96 -5.61
CA LEU A 154 8.99 -2.34 -5.93
C LEU A 154 9.94 -3.33 -6.61
N TYR A 155 10.90 -2.82 -7.38
CA TYR A 155 11.91 -3.64 -8.04
C TYR A 155 13.27 -3.50 -7.35
N ASP A 156 13.88 -4.62 -6.99
CA ASP A 156 15.27 -4.66 -6.55
C ASP A 156 16.18 -5.05 -7.74
N GLU A 157 16.83 -4.05 -8.32
CA GLU A 157 17.76 -4.27 -9.44
C GLU A 157 18.93 -5.19 -9.10
N LYS A 158 19.32 -5.32 -7.84
CA LYS A 158 20.46 -6.16 -7.42
C LYS A 158 20.08 -7.62 -7.35
N GLN A 159 18.86 -7.92 -6.91
CA GLN A 159 18.36 -9.28 -6.80
C GLN A 159 17.52 -9.69 -8.01
N HIS A 160 17.17 -8.74 -8.88
CA HIS A 160 16.30 -8.92 -10.06
C HIS A 160 14.92 -9.48 -9.71
N VAL A 161 14.33 -9.02 -8.59
CA VAL A 161 13.03 -9.50 -8.11
C VAL A 161 12.09 -8.35 -7.71
N PRO A 162 10.76 -8.54 -7.80
CA PRO A 162 9.79 -7.65 -7.20
C PRO A 162 9.73 -7.84 -5.68
N LEU A 163 9.52 -6.74 -4.96
CA LEU A 163 9.35 -6.71 -3.50
C LEU A 163 8.00 -6.10 -3.17
N VAL A 164 7.23 -6.75 -2.30
CA VAL A 164 5.99 -6.18 -1.74
C VAL A 164 6.36 -5.16 -0.65
N SER A 165 5.71 -4.01 -0.67
CA SER A 165 5.99 -2.88 0.24
C SER A 165 4.70 -2.22 0.74
N ASP A 166 4.84 -1.25 1.63
CA ASP A 166 3.78 -0.40 2.20
C ASP A 166 2.66 -1.21 2.90
N PHE A 167 2.92 -1.55 4.16
CA PHE A 167 2.03 -2.37 4.99
C PHE A 167 1.13 -1.53 5.92
N GLY A 168 1.01 -0.22 5.67
CA GLY A 168 0.30 0.70 6.57
C GLY A 168 -1.17 0.38 6.81
N ILE A 169 -1.87 -0.18 5.80
CA ILE A 169 -3.26 -0.62 5.93
C ILE A 169 -3.42 -2.14 5.88
N SER A 170 -2.32 -2.89 6.03
CA SER A 170 -2.37 -4.37 6.10
C SER A 170 -3.13 -4.84 7.34
N ILE A 171 -3.71 -6.02 7.26
CA ILE A 171 -4.54 -6.58 8.33
C ILE A 171 -3.82 -7.77 8.95
N ASP A 172 -3.62 -7.74 10.27
CA ASP A 172 -3.23 -8.90 11.06
C ASP A 172 -4.49 -9.71 11.43
N MET A 173 -4.73 -10.80 10.72
CA MET A 173 -5.91 -11.63 10.88
C MET A 173 -5.97 -12.34 12.23
N LYS A 174 -4.85 -12.46 12.96
CA LYS A 174 -4.85 -13.03 14.33
C LYS A 174 -5.50 -12.10 15.33
N ASN A 175 -5.37 -10.80 15.08
CA ASN A 175 -5.88 -9.74 15.93
C ASN A 175 -7.22 -9.18 15.42
N LEU A 176 -7.71 -9.65 14.27
CA LEU A 176 -9.01 -9.21 13.75
C LEU A 176 -10.13 -9.84 14.57
N SER A 177 -11.00 -9.00 15.12
CA SER A 177 -12.19 -9.39 15.87
C SER A 177 -13.40 -8.55 15.45
N TYR A 178 -14.59 -8.95 15.87
CA TYR A 178 -15.79 -8.18 15.62
C TYR A 178 -15.71 -6.76 16.22
N GLU A 179 -15.07 -6.62 17.38
CA GLU A 179 -14.93 -5.34 18.10
C GLU A 179 -14.00 -4.35 17.39
N ASN A 180 -12.98 -4.86 16.67
CA ASN A 180 -11.98 -4.00 16.02
C ASN A 180 -12.06 -3.98 14.49
N MET A 181 -12.93 -4.78 13.87
CA MET A 181 -13.05 -4.81 12.40
C MET A 181 -13.40 -3.43 11.83
N TYR A 182 -14.09 -2.59 12.60
CA TYR A 182 -14.43 -1.23 12.23
C TYR A 182 -13.19 -0.37 11.94
N THR A 183 -12.08 -0.62 12.61
CA THR A 183 -10.82 0.14 12.39
C THR A 183 -10.17 -0.15 11.04
N TYR A 184 -10.48 -1.28 10.42
CA TYR A 184 -9.96 -1.66 9.11
C TYR A 184 -10.92 -1.34 7.97
N PHE A 185 -12.24 -1.44 8.20
CA PHE A 185 -13.26 -1.35 7.16
C PHE A 185 -14.18 -0.12 7.31
N TYR A 186 -13.74 0.92 8.01
CA TYR A 186 -14.55 2.12 8.27
C TYR A 186 -14.68 3.07 7.07
N ILE A 187 -13.80 2.96 6.07
CA ILE A 187 -13.79 3.85 4.90
C ILE A 187 -14.54 3.20 3.75
N TYR A 188 -15.67 3.80 3.37
CA TYR A 188 -16.40 3.42 2.17
C TYR A 188 -15.96 4.28 0.98
N VAL A 189 -15.17 3.69 0.06
CA VAL A 189 -14.64 4.33 -1.14
C VAL A 189 -14.76 3.36 -2.31
N PRO A 190 -15.96 3.18 -2.91
CA PRO A 190 -16.18 2.22 -4.00
C PRO A 190 -15.35 2.51 -5.26
N GLU A 191 -14.82 3.73 -5.40
CA GLU A 191 -13.88 4.12 -6.46
C GLU A 191 -12.47 3.53 -6.28
N TYR A 192 -12.15 2.97 -5.11
CA TYR A 192 -10.87 2.33 -4.85
C TYR A 192 -10.85 0.90 -5.43
N TYR A 193 -10.62 0.79 -6.72
CA TYR A 193 -10.74 -0.44 -7.53
C TYR A 193 -9.79 -1.58 -7.13
N ILE A 194 -8.85 -1.33 -6.22
CA ILE A 194 -7.93 -2.34 -5.67
C ILE A 194 -8.69 -3.37 -4.81
N TRP A 195 -9.72 -2.93 -4.11
CA TRP A 195 -10.55 -3.82 -3.31
C TRP A 195 -11.63 -4.48 -4.16
N SER A 196 -11.97 -5.71 -3.80
CA SER A 196 -13.09 -6.42 -4.41
C SER A 196 -14.44 -5.83 -3.97
N PHE A 197 -15.50 -6.12 -4.72
CA PHE A 197 -16.82 -5.56 -4.44
C PHE A 197 -17.38 -5.96 -3.06
N ASP A 198 -17.10 -7.17 -2.59
CA ASP A 198 -17.49 -7.66 -1.26
C ASP A 198 -16.86 -6.84 -0.12
N ILE A 199 -15.61 -6.39 -0.28
CA ILE A 199 -14.96 -5.47 0.67
C ILE A 199 -15.69 -4.11 0.68
N HIS A 200 -16.07 -3.58 -0.47
CA HIS A 200 -16.84 -2.33 -0.53
C HIS A 200 -18.21 -2.46 0.13
N LEU A 201 -18.88 -3.61 -0.02
CA LEU A 201 -20.14 -3.87 0.68
C LEU A 201 -19.93 -3.93 2.20
N LEU A 202 -18.88 -4.60 2.67
CA LEU A 202 -18.55 -4.62 4.09
C LEU A 202 -18.29 -3.20 4.63
N CYS A 203 -17.51 -2.39 3.90
CA CYS A 203 -17.26 -1.00 4.26
C CYS A 203 -18.56 -0.17 4.28
N LEU A 204 -19.47 -0.38 3.32
CA LEU A 204 -20.77 0.29 3.27
C LEU A 204 -21.63 -0.04 4.50
N LEU A 205 -21.68 -1.33 4.87
CA LEU A 205 -22.41 -1.80 6.06
C LEU A 205 -21.90 -1.16 7.35
N LEU A 206 -20.57 -1.10 7.49
CA LEU A 206 -19.95 -0.54 8.70
C LEU A 206 -20.00 1.00 8.75
N HIS A 207 -19.90 1.66 7.59
CA HIS A 207 -19.89 3.13 7.52
C HIS A 207 -21.23 3.75 7.91
N ASN A 208 -22.34 3.14 7.49
CA ASN A 208 -23.66 3.72 7.70
C ASN A 208 -24.21 3.52 9.11
N ASN A 209 -23.59 2.67 9.95
CA ASN A 209 -24.12 2.28 11.27
C ASN A 209 -25.61 1.88 11.22
N ASP A 210 -26.14 1.63 10.02
CA ASP A 210 -27.54 1.29 9.78
C ASP A 210 -27.60 -0.16 9.25
N PRO A 211 -28.16 -1.09 10.01
CA PRO A 211 -28.37 -2.46 9.54
C PRO A 211 -29.37 -2.55 8.38
N LYS A 212 -30.02 -1.44 8.00
CA LYS A 212 -31.02 -1.39 6.92
C LYS A 212 -30.40 -0.92 5.62
N ILE A 213 -29.35 -1.58 5.15
CA ILE A 213 -28.94 -1.41 3.75
C ILE A 213 -30.06 -1.95 2.87
N ASN A 214 -30.61 -1.06 2.06
CA ASN A 214 -31.63 -1.45 1.08
C ASN A 214 -30.99 -1.74 -0.28
N LEU A 215 -31.76 -2.32 -1.17
CA LEU A 215 -31.31 -2.72 -2.50
C LEU A 215 -30.73 -1.56 -3.30
N SER A 216 -31.29 -0.34 -3.18
CA SER A 216 -30.79 0.83 -3.91
C SER A 216 -29.37 1.25 -3.50
N HIS A 217 -28.99 1.07 -2.22
CA HIS A 217 -27.63 1.31 -1.76
C HIS A 217 -26.64 0.31 -2.37
N ILE A 218 -27.04 -0.96 -2.50
CA ILE A 218 -26.21 -2.00 -3.12
C ILE A 218 -26.05 -1.74 -4.62
N GLU A 219 -27.13 -1.34 -5.30
CA GLU A 219 -27.11 -0.98 -6.72
C GLU A 219 -26.22 0.22 -7.00
N ASP A 220 -26.31 1.27 -6.18
CA ASP A 220 -25.44 2.45 -6.29
C ASP A 220 -23.96 2.07 -6.05
N ALA A 221 -23.67 1.32 -5.01
CA ALA A 221 -22.33 0.84 -4.72
C ALA A 221 -21.75 0.01 -5.88
N ALA A 222 -22.54 -0.90 -6.43
CA ALA A 222 -22.12 -1.74 -7.57
C ALA A 222 -21.88 -0.89 -8.83
N LEU A 223 -22.75 0.08 -9.10
CA LEU A 223 -22.59 0.98 -10.24
C LEU A 223 -21.33 1.83 -10.10
N ARG A 224 -21.10 2.43 -8.95
CA ARG A 224 -19.90 3.24 -8.67
C ARG A 224 -18.62 2.40 -8.78
N PHE A 225 -18.61 1.19 -8.22
CA PHE A 225 -17.47 0.27 -8.32
C PHE A 225 -17.16 -0.09 -9.78
N VAL A 226 -18.17 -0.45 -10.59
CA VAL A 226 -17.98 -0.81 -12.00
C VAL A 226 -17.54 0.39 -12.83
N SER A 227 -18.17 1.57 -12.64
CA SER A 227 -17.86 2.77 -13.43
C SER A 227 -16.49 3.36 -13.10
N SER A 228 -15.99 3.18 -11.91
CA SER A 228 -14.70 3.70 -11.45
C SER A 228 -13.54 2.75 -11.66
N ASN A 229 -13.81 1.47 -11.93
CA ASN A 229 -12.77 0.47 -12.10
C ASN A 229 -12.31 0.39 -13.57
N PRO A 230 -11.06 0.80 -13.87
CA PRO A 230 -10.56 0.85 -15.24
C PRO A 230 -10.54 -0.51 -15.96
N CYS A 231 -10.54 -1.62 -15.23
CA CYS A 231 -10.58 -2.95 -15.84
C CYS A 231 -11.88 -3.18 -16.65
N PHE A 232 -12.99 -2.56 -16.27
CA PHE A 232 -14.26 -2.74 -16.98
C PHE A 232 -14.30 -2.06 -18.36
N SER A 233 -13.43 -1.09 -18.61
CA SER A 233 -13.27 -0.50 -19.95
C SER A 233 -12.72 -1.49 -21.00
N LEU A 234 -12.11 -2.60 -20.54
CA LEU A 234 -11.55 -3.66 -21.38
C LEU A 234 -12.59 -4.74 -21.77
N PHE A 235 -13.78 -4.70 -21.15
CA PHE A 235 -14.82 -5.71 -21.37
C PHE A 235 -15.98 -5.17 -22.22
N SER A 236 -16.76 -6.06 -22.81
CA SER A 236 -17.96 -5.66 -23.54
C SER A 236 -19.03 -5.10 -22.59
N PRO A 237 -19.93 -4.21 -23.10
CA PRO A 237 -21.04 -3.69 -22.31
C PRO A 237 -21.93 -4.80 -21.72
N GLU A 238 -22.12 -5.91 -22.45
CA GLU A 238 -22.91 -7.07 -22.01
C GLU A 238 -22.25 -7.75 -20.82
N PHE A 239 -20.92 -7.95 -20.86
CA PHE A 239 -20.17 -8.51 -19.74
C PHE A 239 -20.23 -7.60 -18.51
N THR A 240 -20.04 -6.30 -18.69
CA THR A 240 -20.11 -5.31 -17.61
C THR A 240 -21.50 -5.31 -16.96
N LYS A 241 -22.57 -5.36 -17.76
CA LYS A 241 -23.95 -5.48 -17.26
C LYS A 241 -24.20 -6.78 -16.52
N LEU A 242 -23.68 -7.90 -17.03
CA LEU A 242 -23.77 -9.20 -16.34
C LEU A 242 -23.07 -9.16 -15.00
N TYR A 243 -21.88 -8.59 -14.93
CA TYR A 243 -21.11 -8.45 -13.69
C TYR A 243 -21.87 -7.58 -12.66
N LEU A 244 -22.39 -6.41 -13.08
CA LEU A 244 -23.19 -5.53 -12.24
C LEU A 244 -24.40 -6.27 -11.64
N ASN A 245 -25.14 -7.03 -12.45
CA ASN A 245 -26.26 -7.85 -11.97
C ASN A 245 -25.82 -8.91 -10.97
N LYS A 246 -24.63 -9.49 -11.13
CA LYS A 246 -24.06 -10.44 -10.16
C LYS A 246 -23.70 -9.77 -8.85
N CYS A 247 -23.10 -8.57 -8.89
CA CYS A 247 -22.80 -7.79 -7.69
C CYS A 247 -24.05 -7.45 -6.89
N VAL A 248 -25.10 -6.98 -7.55
CA VAL A 248 -26.40 -6.67 -6.92
C VAL A 248 -27.03 -7.94 -6.31
N LYS A 249 -26.96 -9.08 -7.02
CA LYS A 249 -27.49 -10.35 -6.51
C LYS A 249 -26.69 -10.87 -5.34
N PHE A 250 -25.38 -10.66 -5.31
CA PHE A 250 -24.50 -11.06 -4.20
C PHE A 250 -24.76 -10.25 -2.92
N GLY A 251 -25.03 -8.95 -3.07
CA GLY A 251 -25.31 -8.07 -1.93
C GLY A 251 -26.69 -8.22 -1.29
N LYS A 252 -27.60 -9.05 -1.88
CA LYS A 252 -28.91 -9.41 -1.29
C LYS A 252 -28.78 -10.52 -0.28
#